data_ed98fbd85272fc30b7ae3504b3a48ea3
#
_entry.id   ed98fbd85272fc30b7ae3504b3a48ea3
#
_cell.length_a   1.000
_cell.length_b   1.000
_cell.length_c   1.000
_cell.angle_alpha   90.00
_cell.angle_beta   90.00
_cell.angle_gamma   90.00
#
_symmetry.space_group_name_H-M   'P 1'
#
loop_
_entity.id
_entity.type
_entity.pdbx_description
1 polymer ?
#
loop_
_entity_poly.entity_id
_entity_poly.type
_entity_poly.pdbx_seq_one_letter_code
_entity_poly.pdbx_strand_id
1 'polypeptide(L)'
;MRKIVSTPKISEILLEEYMNPLQISANRLAMDIHVPTSRILEILHDRRKITADTSIRLGRYFGVSDSYFLNLQSDIDIRNELLRRKEEFMLIKQVILE
;
A
#
# COMPACT_ATOMS: atom_id res chain seq x y z
N MET A 1 -24.73 -18.15 -1.09
CA MET A 1 -23.28 -18.33 -1.07
C MET A 1 -22.60 -17.17 -0.38
N ARG A 2 -21.76 -17.47 0.57
CA ARG A 2 -21.08 -16.45 1.34
C ARG A 2 -19.84 -15.91 0.58
N LYS A 3 -19.81 -14.63 0.38
CA LYS A 3 -18.66 -14.00 -0.28
C LYS A 3 -17.58 -13.70 0.77
N ILE A 4 -16.37 -14.18 0.53
CA ILE A 4 -15.24 -13.86 1.38
C ILE A 4 -14.66 -12.53 0.90
N VAL A 5 -14.61 -11.55 1.81
CA VAL A 5 -14.03 -10.25 1.50
C VAL A 5 -12.58 -10.26 1.96
N SER A 6 -11.66 -10.25 1.03
CA SER A 6 -10.24 -10.15 1.33
C SER A 6 -9.83 -8.69 1.50
N THR A 7 -8.71 -8.46 2.20
CA THR A 7 -8.12 -7.13 2.32
C THR A 7 -7.70 -6.64 0.93
N PRO A 8 -8.11 -5.43 0.51
CA PRO A 8 -7.66 -4.90 -0.77
C PRO A 8 -6.15 -4.70 -0.77
N LYS A 9 -5.54 -4.87 -1.94
CA LYS A 9 -4.11 -4.64 -2.12
C LYS A 9 -3.85 -3.16 -2.32
N ILE A 10 -2.66 -2.70 -1.96
CA ILE A 10 -2.28 -1.31 -2.20
C ILE A 10 -2.32 -0.97 -3.69
N SER A 11 -1.97 -1.95 -4.56
CA SER A 11 -2.04 -1.79 -6.01
C SER A 11 -3.46 -1.49 -6.49
N GLU A 12 -4.45 -2.18 -5.93
CA GLU A 12 -5.86 -1.97 -6.28
C GLU A 12 -6.33 -0.59 -5.83
N ILE A 13 -5.95 -0.18 -4.62
CA ILE A 13 -6.32 1.13 -4.08
C ILE A 13 -5.71 2.25 -4.94
N LEU A 14 -4.42 2.14 -5.24
CA LEU A 14 -3.75 3.15 -6.07
C LEU A 14 -4.40 3.26 -7.45
N LEU A 15 -4.66 2.12 -8.09
CA LEU A 15 -5.23 2.10 -9.43
C LEU A 15 -6.68 2.56 -9.43
N GLU A 16 -7.51 1.97 -8.60
CA GLU A 16 -8.97 2.18 -8.67
C GLU A 16 -9.46 3.45 -8.00
N GLU A 17 -8.80 3.88 -6.92
CA GLU A 17 -9.25 5.04 -6.17
C GLU A 17 -8.52 6.34 -6.53
N TYR A 18 -7.33 6.25 -7.11
CA TYR A 18 -6.54 7.44 -7.42
C TYR A 18 -6.25 7.62 -8.90
N MET A 19 -5.82 6.57 -9.60
CA MET A 19 -5.42 6.70 -11.00
C MET A 19 -6.62 6.69 -11.96
N ASN A 20 -7.48 5.68 -11.87
CA ASN A 20 -8.61 5.54 -12.78
C ASN A 20 -9.60 6.71 -12.70
N PRO A 21 -10.01 7.17 -11.51
CA PRO A 21 -10.94 8.29 -11.43
C PRO A 21 -10.41 9.57 -12.08
N LEU A 22 -9.10 9.78 -12.05
CA LEU A 22 -8.46 10.95 -12.65
C LEU A 22 -7.91 10.67 -14.05
N GLN A 23 -8.14 9.47 -14.57
CA GLN A 23 -7.68 9.05 -15.89
C GLN A 23 -6.16 9.22 -16.07
N ILE A 24 -5.41 8.86 -15.01
CA ILE A 24 -3.96 8.97 -14.99
C ILE A 24 -3.35 7.60 -15.28
N SER A 25 -2.56 7.51 -16.37
CA SER A 25 -1.84 6.28 -16.72
C SER A 25 -0.60 6.11 -15.83
N ALA A 26 -0.06 4.88 -15.80
CA ALA A 26 1.18 4.61 -15.07
C ALA A 26 2.34 5.46 -15.59
N ASN A 27 2.42 5.64 -16.90
CA ASN A 27 3.47 6.47 -17.51
C ASN A 27 3.35 7.94 -17.10
N ARG A 28 2.14 8.47 -17.12
CA ARG A 28 1.90 9.84 -16.69
C ARG A 28 2.21 10.05 -15.22
N LEU A 29 1.75 9.12 -14.37
CA LEU A 29 2.02 9.20 -12.95
C LEU A 29 3.53 9.22 -12.68
N ALA A 30 4.26 8.28 -13.29
CA ALA A 30 5.70 8.18 -13.12
C ALA A 30 6.40 9.47 -13.54
N MET A 31 6.00 10.02 -14.69
CA MET A 31 6.54 11.27 -15.21
C MET A 31 6.29 12.43 -14.25
N ASP A 32 5.06 12.55 -13.77
CA ASP A 32 4.64 13.67 -12.92
C ASP A 32 5.29 13.63 -11.51
N ILE A 33 5.61 12.45 -11.00
CA ILE A 33 6.27 12.32 -9.69
C ILE A 33 7.78 12.07 -9.80
N HIS A 34 8.31 12.11 -11.01
CA HIS A 34 9.76 12.02 -11.31
C HIS A 34 10.38 10.69 -10.89
N VAL A 35 9.76 9.58 -11.28
CA VAL A 35 10.30 8.24 -11.07
C VAL A 35 10.22 7.46 -12.38
N PRO A 36 11.01 6.37 -12.53
CA PRO A 36 10.87 5.51 -13.70
C PRO A 36 9.49 4.88 -13.77
N THR A 37 8.94 4.73 -14.97
CA THR A 37 7.64 4.08 -15.18
C THR A 37 7.65 2.65 -14.61
N SER A 38 8.78 1.96 -14.69
CA SER A 38 8.93 0.62 -14.13
C SER A 38 8.60 0.55 -12.64
N ARG A 39 8.93 1.59 -11.88
CA ARG A 39 8.60 1.64 -10.44
C ARG A 39 7.10 1.57 -10.23
N ILE A 40 6.33 2.35 -10.99
CA ILE A 40 4.87 2.37 -10.88
C ILE A 40 4.28 1.03 -11.34
N LEU A 41 4.76 0.50 -12.47
CA LEU A 41 4.28 -0.78 -12.98
C LEU A 41 4.57 -1.92 -12.01
N GLU A 42 5.73 -1.94 -11.37
CA GLU A 42 6.06 -2.95 -10.37
C GLU A 42 5.14 -2.87 -9.16
N ILE A 43 4.79 -1.66 -8.71
CA ILE A 43 3.83 -1.46 -7.62
C ILE A 43 2.45 -1.96 -8.03
N LEU A 44 1.99 -1.62 -9.23
CA LEU A 44 0.67 -2.04 -9.72
C LEU A 44 0.58 -3.55 -9.95
N HIS A 45 1.70 -4.23 -10.16
CA HIS A 45 1.76 -5.68 -10.34
C HIS A 45 2.17 -6.41 -9.05
N ASP A 46 2.16 -5.75 -7.92
CA ASP A 46 2.49 -6.33 -6.60
C ASP A 46 3.91 -6.86 -6.49
N ARG A 47 4.84 -6.33 -7.30
CA ARG A 47 6.24 -6.74 -7.29
C ARG A 47 7.13 -5.81 -6.48
N ARG A 48 6.60 -4.69 -6.04
CA ARG A 48 7.34 -3.70 -5.26
C ARG A 48 6.40 -3.07 -4.26
N LYS A 49 6.88 -2.89 -3.05
CA LYS A 49 6.12 -2.21 -2.00
C LYS A 49 6.33 -0.70 -2.06
N ILE A 50 5.39 0.03 -1.48
CA ILE A 50 5.50 1.47 -1.31
C ILE A 50 6.58 1.74 -0.25
N THR A 51 7.58 2.53 -0.60
CA THR A 51 8.61 2.99 0.32
C THR A 51 8.32 4.42 0.76
N ALA A 52 9.10 4.94 1.71
CA ALA A 52 8.98 6.31 2.17
C ALA A 52 9.09 7.30 1.00
N ASP A 53 10.07 7.11 0.11
CA ASP A 53 10.27 7.98 -1.05
C ASP A 53 9.02 8.00 -1.95
N THR A 54 8.51 6.83 -2.29
CA THR A 54 7.32 6.73 -3.16
C THR A 54 6.08 7.30 -2.48
N SER A 55 5.93 7.06 -1.17
CA SER A 55 4.80 7.60 -0.40
C SER A 55 4.77 9.11 -0.42
N ILE A 56 5.93 9.76 -0.22
CA ILE A 56 6.02 11.21 -0.23
C ILE A 56 5.63 11.75 -1.61
N ARG A 57 6.16 11.16 -2.67
CA ARG A 57 5.89 11.60 -4.05
C ARG A 57 4.41 11.45 -4.40
N LEU A 58 3.83 10.31 -4.10
CA LEU A 58 2.40 10.06 -4.33
C LEU A 58 1.52 10.99 -3.49
N GLY A 59 1.90 11.19 -2.23
CA GLY A 59 1.14 12.05 -1.31
C GLY A 59 1.08 13.49 -1.81
N ARG A 60 2.19 14.02 -2.25
CA ARG A 60 2.26 15.38 -2.79
C ARG A 60 1.50 15.52 -4.10
N TYR A 61 1.53 14.50 -4.93
CA TYR A 61 0.82 14.50 -6.21
C TYR A 61 -0.69 14.43 -6.01
N PHE A 62 -1.16 13.54 -5.16
CA PHE A 62 -2.60 13.35 -4.93
C PHE A 62 -3.18 14.22 -3.82
N GLY A 63 -2.34 15.01 -3.14
CA GLY A 63 -2.83 15.94 -2.12
C GLY A 63 -3.18 15.28 -0.79
N VAL A 64 -2.49 14.22 -0.44
CA VAL A 64 -2.61 13.58 0.88
C VAL A 64 -1.27 13.69 1.62
N SER A 65 -1.20 13.25 2.87
CA SER A 65 0.02 13.38 3.67
C SER A 65 1.19 12.60 3.08
N ASP A 66 2.40 12.99 3.42
CA ASP A 66 3.62 12.31 2.98
C ASP A 66 3.65 10.84 3.39
N SER A 67 3.06 10.51 4.53
CA SER A 67 3.03 9.14 5.06
C SER A 67 1.80 8.33 4.69
N TYR A 68 0.85 8.92 3.99
CA TYR A 68 -0.46 8.29 3.75
C TYR A 68 -0.34 6.92 3.10
N PHE A 69 0.35 6.83 1.97
CA PHE A 69 0.46 5.56 1.23
C PHE A 69 1.32 4.54 1.97
N LEU A 70 2.36 4.98 2.66
CA LEU A 70 3.19 4.09 3.46
C LEU A 70 2.41 3.50 4.63
N ASN A 71 1.63 4.33 5.34
CA ASN A 71 0.79 3.87 6.43
C ASN A 71 -0.28 2.89 5.95
N LEU A 72 -0.91 3.19 4.80
CA LEU A 72 -1.90 2.31 4.21
C LEU A 72 -1.29 0.95 3.86
N GLN A 73 -0.10 0.96 3.25
CA GLN A 73 0.65 -0.27 2.95
C GLN A 73 0.94 -1.06 4.23
N SER A 74 1.41 -0.37 5.27
CA SER A 74 1.73 -1.02 6.55
C SER A 74 0.51 -1.62 7.22
N ASP A 75 -0.62 -0.92 7.20
CA ASP A 75 -1.88 -1.41 7.77
C ASP A 75 -2.34 -2.68 7.05
N ILE A 76 -2.24 -2.69 5.73
CA ILE A 76 -2.60 -3.86 4.92
C ILE A 76 -1.69 -5.04 5.26
N ASP A 77 -0.37 -4.80 5.33
CA ASP A 77 0.61 -5.83 5.63
C ASP A 77 0.39 -6.42 7.04
N ILE A 78 0.14 -5.57 8.04
CA ILE A 78 -0.11 -6.02 9.40
C ILE A 78 -1.38 -6.87 9.47
N ARG A 79 -2.44 -6.41 8.82
CA ARG A 79 -3.71 -7.15 8.79
C ARG A 79 -3.52 -8.54 8.17
N ASN A 80 -2.81 -8.62 7.07
CA ASN A 80 -2.57 -9.88 6.38
C ASN A 80 -1.72 -10.84 7.22
N GLU A 81 -0.69 -10.33 7.91
CA GLU A 81 0.13 -11.15 8.78
C GLU A 81 -0.68 -11.66 9.99
N LEU A 82 -1.50 -10.80 10.58
CA LEU A 82 -2.35 -11.21 11.70
C LEU A 82 -3.31 -12.34 11.32
N LEU A 83 -3.84 -12.29 10.11
CA LEU A 83 -4.71 -13.36 9.61
C LEU A 83 -3.94 -14.64 9.34
N ARG A 84 -2.73 -14.52 8.80
CA ARG A 84 -1.93 -15.67 8.38
C ARG A 84 -1.28 -16.40 9.56
N ARG A 85 -0.84 -15.68 10.59
CA ARG A 85 -0.09 -16.22 11.71
C ARG A 85 -0.68 -15.91 13.08
N LYS A 86 -1.99 -15.79 13.13
CA LYS A 86 -2.71 -15.41 14.35
C LYS A 86 -2.27 -16.21 15.57
N GLU A 87 -2.22 -17.55 15.44
CA GLU A 87 -1.87 -18.43 16.54
C GLU A 87 -0.45 -18.21 17.05
N GLU A 88 0.49 -18.00 16.14
CA GLU A 88 1.87 -17.73 16.52
C GLU A 88 1.99 -16.43 17.31
N PHE A 89 1.29 -15.40 16.88
CA PHE A 89 1.34 -14.10 17.56
C PHE A 89 0.68 -14.16 18.94
N MET A 90 -0.34 -14.98 19.10
CA MET A 90 -1.02 -15.15 20.39
C MET A 90 -0.13 -15.82 21.44
N LEU A 91 0.91 -16.53 21.02
CA LEU A 91 1.85 -17.17 21.94
C LEU A 91 2.86 -16.19 22.54
N ILE A 92 2.99 -15.01 21.96
CA ILE A 92 3.91 -14.00 22.45
C ILE A 92 3.33 -13.36 23.71
N LYS A 93 4.10 -13.42 24.79
CA LYS A 93 3.68 -12.84 26.06
C LYS A 93 4.40 -11.52 26.26
N GLN A 94 3.64 -10.50 26.64
CA GLN A 94 4.21 -9.20 26.93
C GLN A 94 5.11 -9.29 28.16
N VAL A 95 6.29 -8.68 28.08
CA VAL A 95 7.17 -8.54 29.27
C VAL A 95 6.51 -7.56 30.23
N ILE A 96 6.52 -7.93 31.51
CA ILE A 96 5.97 -7.07 32.55
C ILE A 96 7.11 -6.19 33.10
N LEU A 97 6.93 -4.88 32.98
CA LEU A 97 7.86 -3.90 33.52
C LEU A 97 7.39 -3.47 34.90
N GLU A 98 8.21 -3.71 35.90
CA GLU A 98 7.91 -3.33 37.28
C GLU A 98 8.53 -1.97 37.63
#